data_f6c1ce9415426ecc37f1990813fcb9f7
#
_entry.id   f6c1ce9415426ecc37f1990813fcb9f7
#
_cell.length_a   1.000
_cell.length_b   1.000
_cell.length_c   1.000
_cell.angle_alpha   90.00
_cell.angle_beta   90.00
_cell.angle_gamma   90.00
#
_symmetry.space_group_name_H-M   'P 1'
#
loop_
_entity.id
_entity.type
_entity.pdbx_description
1 polymer ?
#
loop_
_entity_poly.entity_id
_entity_poly.type
_entity_poly.pdbx_seq_one_letter_code
_entity_poly.pdbx_strand_id
1 'polypeptide(L)'
;MLQNIQLMESWLRRLERKLELASEAAAMNFRCFLSAEPPPLPHLCNIPESLLQTCIKVANEAPADFKSNLQRAWACFCQEQLDDCNHATEFKKCLFGLCFFHALILGRRRFGQQGWSRAYGFNTGDLKICANVLTSYLDAAPEHAEGGGVLVPWDDLRYIFGEIMYGGHITDFWDRRTNVSYLQFFFNQKLLESGKHLAPGFPLPNGNLDHQEYATYIEKALPIETPVVFGLHPNAEIGYLTSTGEQILGTVLRLRKGGTSIPDGSIAVGGVREILDSLVKRQPKCFNLILTHEKAKPLLTKSVAPYVVVATQEATRMNLLVEEISRSLGELHKGLNGQLNMSQQMEDLSTALSLNEVPGRNPFHLASWEKFAWPSRKNLQHWFCDLERRIEQLVNWEERLELPRSLWMSLFNPMAFLTAVQQVVARKRSLPLDNMTISTDVTIYRRPEDLNSLINEPSDGAFIHGLFMQGARWMTVEEASAANQTRLTSGVKCAGVIVDSHAKDLLPPMPVLYVKAVSVEAEWEPTSIGYLRPNMYNCPCYYTSFRGPTYVFLATLDTEEPATKWINAGVALLLSSDDHL
;
A
#
# COMPACT_ATOMS: atom_id res chain seq x y z
N MET A 1 -13.10 34.97 -5.06
CA MET A 1 -12.93 33.57 -4.67
C MET A 1 -11.56 33.40 -4.05
N LEU A 2 -11.45 32.77 -2.87
CA LEU A 2 -10.21 32.41 -2.20
C LEU A 2 -10.12 30.88 -2.19
N GLN A 3 -9.04 30.32 -2.72
CA GLN A 3 -8.85 28.88 -2.86
C GLN A 3 -7.79 28.36 -1.91
N ASN A 4 -7.97 27.12 -1.46
CA ASN A 4 -7.03 26.41 -0.60
C ASN A 4 -6.67 27.17 0.69
N ILE A 5 -7.69 27.72 1.35
CA ILE A 5 -7.51 28.55 2.55
C ILE A 5 -6.86 27.77 3.72
N GLN A 6 -6.97 26.44 3.74
CA GLN A 6 -6.36 25.58 4.77
C GLN A 6 -4.83 25.67 4.79
N LEU A 7 -4.19 26.10 3.69
CA LEU A 7 -2.73 26.20 3.61
C LEU A 7 -2.15 27.42 4.34
N MET A 8 -2.99 28.37 4.75
CA MET A 8 -2.56 29.63 5.39
C MET A 8 -3.19 29.83 6.77
N GLU A 9 -2.98 28.91 7.66
CA GLU A 9 -3.57 28.88 9.01
C GLU A 9 -3.39 30.18 9.79
N SER A 10 -2.19 30.75 9.77
CA SER A 10 -1.89 32.00 10.49
C SER A 10 -2.68 33.22 9.99
N TRP A 11 -3.13 33.17 8.73
CA TRP A 11 -3.90 34.25 8.11
C TRP A 11 -5.42 34.12 8.30
N LEU A 12 -5.92 32.92 8.60
CA LEU A 12 -7.36 32.65 8.71
C LEU A 12 -8.05 33.52 9.75
N ARG A 13 -7.42 33.83 10.89
CA ARG A 13 -7.95 34.76 11.90
C ARG A 13 -8.05 36.18 11.38
N ARG A 14 -7.16 36.62 10.49
CA ARG A 14 -7.24 37.93 9.84
C ARG A 14 -8.32 37.95 8.76
N LEU A 15 -8.51 36.85 8.06
CA LEU A 15 -9.57 36.66 7.07
C LEU A 15 -10.94 36.78 7.74
N GLU A 16 -11.15 36.11 8.86
CA GLU A 16 -12.37 36.14 9.66
C GLU A 16 -12.78 37.59 9.97
N ARG A 17 -11.88 38.35 10.59
CA ARG A 17 -12.12 39.76 10.91
C ARG A 17 -12.45 40.63 9.68
N LYS A 18 -11.78 40.36 8.55
CA LYS A 18 -12.06 41.08 7.29
C LYS A 18 -13.41 40.70 6.71
N LEU A 19 -13.85 39.46 6.84
CA LEU A 19 -15.18 39.01 6.39
C LEU A 19 -16.29 39.61 7.28
N GLU A 20 -16.09 39.68 8.58
CA GLU A 20 -17.00 40.35 9.51
C GLU A 20 -17.19 41.83 9.13
N LEU A 21 -16.10 42.59 8.98
CA LEU A 21 -16.15 43.98 8.54
C LEU A 21 -16.76 44.12 7.14
N ALA A 22 -16.47 43.22 6.23
CA ALA A 22 -17.04 43.21 4.89
C ALA A 22 -18.54 42.91 4.90
N SER A 23 -19.03 42.10 5.84
CA SER A 23 -20.46 41.77 5.96
C SER A 23 -21.30 42.99 6.35
N GLU A 24 -20.75 43.93 7.15
CA GLU A 24 -21.42 45.17 7.58
C GLU A 24 -21.42 46.25 6.48
N ALA A 25 -20.33 46.30 5.67
CA ALA A 25 -20.13 47.39 4.69
C ALA A 25 -20.32 46.96 3.23
N ALA A 26 -20.65 45.70 2.97
CA ALA A 26 -20.68 45.14 1.61
C ALA A 26 -21.95 45.55 0.83
N ALA A 27 -21.80 45.69 -0.49
CA ALA A 27 -22.93 45.83 -1.39
C ALA A 27 -23.87 44.61 -1.34
N MET A 28 -25.18 44.78 -1.58
CA MET A 28 -26.18 43.69 -1.52
C MET A 28 -25.83 42.46 -2.35
N ASN A 29 -25.09 42.61 -3.44
CA ASN A 29 -24.69 41.54 -4.33
C ASN A 29 -23.29 40.96 -4.07
N PHE A 30 -22.62 41.40 -2.98
CA PHE A 30 -21.31 40.85 -2.62
C PHE A 30 -21.44 39.38 -2.19
N ARG A 31 -20.61 38.53 -2.75
CA ARG A 31 -20.50 37.11 -2.37
C ARG A 31 -19.04 36.74 -2.28
N CYS A 32 -18.63 36.10 -1.19
CA CYS A 32 -17.29 35.60 -1.00
C CYS A 32 -17.33 34.08 -1.06
N PHE A 33 -16.60 33.50 -2.01
CA PHE A 33 -16.45 32.05 -2.14
C PHE A 33 -15.10 31.62 -1.57
N LEU A 34 -15.13 30.69 -0.61
CA LEU A 34 -13.97 30.10 0.02
C LEU A 34 -13.92 28.61 -0.39
N SER A 35 -12.77 28.12 -0.79
CA SER A 35 -12.60 26.68 -0.97
C SER A 35 -11.48 26.14 -0.07
N ALA A 36 -11.71 24.97 0.49
CA ALA A 36 -10.76 24.26 1.31
C ALA A 36 -10.87 22.77 1.02
N GLU A 37 -9.76 22.07 1.11
CA GLU A 37 -9.73 20.61 1.08
C GLU A 37 -10.11 20.09 2.47
N PRO A 38 -10.96 19.04 2.56
CA PRO A 38 -11.30 18.45 3.84
C PRO A 38 -10.05 17.82 4.47
N PRO A 39 -9.83 17.97 5.78
CA PRO A 39 -8.70 17.36 6.45
C PRO A 39 -8.83 15.83 6.43
N PRO A 40 -7.72 15.09 6.37
CA PRO A 40 -7.73 13.62 6.38
C PRO A 40 -8.34 13.04 7.67
N LEU A 41 -8.25 13.79 8.77
CA LEU A 41 -8.86 13.45 10.06
C LEU A 41 -9.60 14.68 10.61
N PRO A 42 -10.79 14.50 11.23
CA PRO A 42 -11.62 15.62 11.70
C PRO A 42 -10.92 16.59 12.65
N HIS A 43 -10.00 16.10 13.46
CA HIS A 43 -9.25 16.88 14.45
C HIS A 43 -8.08 17.69 13.83
N LEU A 44 -7.74 17.46 12.58
CA LEU A 44 -6.75 18.25 11.83
C LEU A 44 -7.38 19.46 11.12
N CYS A 45 -8.61 19.82 11.47
CA CYS A 45 -9.27 20.95 10.85
C CYS A 45 -8.62 22.27 11.32
N ASN A 46 -7.89 22.92 10.43
CA ASN A 46 -7.21 24.19 10.70
C ASN A 46 -8.10 25.41 10.44
N ILE A 47 -9.35 25.20 10.00
CA ILE A 47 -10.27 26.29 9.71
C ILE A 47 -10.98 26.69 11.00
N PRO A 48 -11.00 27.99 11.37
CA PRO A 48 -11.69 28.47 12.55
C PRO A 48 -13.16 28.06 12.57
N GLU A 49 -13.62 27.62 13.73
CA GLU A 49 -15.00 27.15 13.93
C GLU A 49 -16.03 28.22 13.61
N SER A 50 -15.74 29.48 13.92
CA SER A 50 -16.56 30.64 13.60
C SER A 50 -16.82 30.77 12.09
N LEU A 51 -15.81 30.63 11.25
CA LEU A 51 -15.98 30.60 9.79
C LEU A 51 -16.84 29.41 9.35
N LEU A 52 -16.64 28.24 9.96
CA LEU A 52 -17.45 27.07 9.66
C LEU A 52 -18.91 27.25 10.06
N GLN A 53 -19.21 27.97 11.14
CA GLN A 53 -20.57 28.18 11.59
C GLN A 53 -21.31 29.28 10.78
N THR A 54 -20.61 30.31 10.37
CA THR A 54 -21.21 31.47 9.68
C THR A 54 -21.37 31.28 8.18
N CYS A 55 -20.55 30.42 7.53
CA CYS A 55 -20.58 30.19 6.10
C CYS A 55 -21.59 29.09 5.70
N ILE A 56 -22.18 29.24 4.50
CA ILE A 56 -22.95 28.18 3.86
C ILE A 56 -21.94 27.12 3.38
N LYS A 57 -22.13 25.90 3.85
CA LYS A 57 -21.25 24.78 3.53
C LYS A 57 -21.74 24.05 2.29
N VAL A 58 -20.90 23.96 1.28
CA VAL A 58 -21.16 23.21 0.06
C VAL A 58 -20.11 22.13 -0.07
N ALA A 59 -20.50 20.88 0.14
CA ALA A 59 -19.62 19.75 -0.13
C ALA A 59 -19.60 19.49 -1.66
N ASN A 60 -18.39 19.44 -2.22
CA ASN A 60 -18.17 19.08 -3.62
C ASN A 60 -17.33 17.79 -3.66
N GLU A 61 -17.99 16.68 -3.42
CA GLU A 61 -17.36 15.37 -3.48
C GLU A 61 -17.35 14.85 -4.91
N ALA A 62 -16.22 14.29 -5.34
CA ALA A 62 -16.14 13.58 -6.61
C ALA A 62 -16.96 12.29 -6.50
N PRO A 63 -17.69 11.89 -7.57
CA PRO A 63 -18.40 10.62 -7.59
C PRO A 63 -17.45 9.46 -7.26
N ALA A 64 -17.91 8.54 -6.43
CA ALA A 64 -17.12 7.36 -6.05
C ALA A 64 -17.31 6.20 -7.05
N ASP A 65 -18.46 6.14 -7.71
CA ASP A 65 -18.82 5.08 -8.63
C ASP A 65 -18.22 5.28 -10.04
N PHE A 66 -17.90 4.17 -10.68
CA PHE A 66 -17.27 4.16 -12.00
C PHE A 66 -18.17 4.79 -13.09
N LYS A 67 -19.47 4.47 -13.06
CA LYS A 67 -20.44 4.95 -14.06
C LYS A 67 -20.54 6.47 -14.04
N SER A 68 -20.71 7.08 -12.87
CA SER A 68 -20.79 8.54 -12.72
C SER A 68 -19.47 9.22 -13.09
N ASN A 69 -18.33 8.62 -12.78
CA ASN A 69 -17.03 9.11 -13.21
C ASN A 69 -16.89 9.08 -14.74
N LEU A 70 -17.35 8.00 -15.39
CA LEU A 70 -17.32 7.89 -16.85
C LEU A 70 -18.28 8.88 -17.53
N GLN A 71 -19.49 9.05 -16.98
CA GLN A 71 -20.45 10.06 -17.46
C GLN A 71 -19.86 11.47 -17.34
N ARG A 72 -19.26 11.79 -16.20
CA ARG A 72 -18.60 13.09 -15.97
C ARG A 72 -17.41 13.32 -16.91
N ALA A 73 -16.61 12.29 -17.14
CA ALA A 73 -15.50 12.36 -18.09
C ALA A 73 -15.99 12.62 -19.53
N TRP A 74 -17.02 11.90 -19.95
CA TRP A 74 -17.61 12.07 -21.29
C TRP A 74 -18.30 13.43 -21.47
N ALA A 75 -19.01 13.92 -20.45
CA ALA A 75 -19.66 15.23 -20.45
C ALA A 75 -18.68 16.43 -20.53
N CYS A 76 -17.36 16.20 -20.38
CA CYS A 76 -16.35 17.25 -20.60
C CYS A 76 -16.17 17.64 -22.07
N PHE A 77 -16.70 16.86 -23.00
CA PHE A 77 -16.58 17.02 -24.45
C PHE A 77 -17.93 17.33 -25.09
N CYS A 78 -17.91 17.96 -26.26
CA CYS A 78 -19.12 18.26 -27.04
C CYS A 78 -19.02 17.63 -28.44
N GLN A 79 -20.16 17.56 -29.15
CA GLN A 79 -20.20 16.97 -30.49
C GLN A 79 -19.25 17.67 -31.48
N GLU A 80 -19.15 18.99 -31.41
CA GLU A 80 -18.25 19.76 -32.27
C GLU A 80 -16.79 19.31 -32.16
N GLN A 81 -16.31 19.08 -30.92
CA GLN A 81 -14.97 18.57 -30.66
C GLN A 81 -14.76 17.14 -31.18
N LEU A 82 -15.83 16.33 -31.21
CA LEU A 82 -15.78 14.96 -31.72
C LEU A 82 -15.66 14.91 -33.26
N ASP A 83 -16.17 15.93 -33.91
CA ASP A 83 -16.22 16.01 -35.39
C ASP A 83 -15.11 16.91 -35.96
N ASP A 84 -14.35 17.62 -35.11
CA ASP A 84 -13.25 18.53 -35.52
C ASP A 84 -11.97 17.78 -35.99
N CYS A 85 -11.80 16.53 -35.59
CA CYS A 85 -10.67 15.70 -36.00
C CYS A 85 -10.88 15.13 -37.42
N ASN A 86 -9.82 15.12 -38.24
CA ASN A 86 -9.84 14.55 -39.60
C ASN A 86 -10.25 13.07 -39.61
N HIS A 87 -9.97 12.34 -38.52
CA HIS A 87 -10.24 10.93 -38.31
C HIS A 87 -11.27 10.72 -37.18
N ALA A 88 -12.44 11.32 -37.35
CA ALA A 88 -13.48 11.38 -36.31
C ALA A 88 -13.90 10.00 -35.76
N THR A 89 -13.92 8.95 -36.59
CA THR A 89 -14.33 7.59 -36.18
C THR A 89 -13.32 6.98 -35.19
N GLU A 90 -12.05 7.05 -35.49
CA GLU A 90 -10.95 6.55 -34.65
C GLU A 90 -10.83 7.39 -33.41
N PHE A 91 -10.94 8.71 -33.55
CA PHE A 91 -10.90 9.65 -32.44
C PHE A 91 -11.99 9.36 -31.39
N LYS A 92 -13.23 9.18 -31.80
CA LYS A 92 -14.38 8.87 -30.91
C LYS A 92 -14.10 7.60 -30.09
N LYS A 93 -13.63 6.53 -30.73
CA LYS A 93 -13.30 5.27 -30.05
C LYS A 93 -12.12 5.43 -29.07
N CYS A 94 -11.05 6.10 -29.49
CA CYS A 94 -9.88 6.35 -28.66
C CYS A 94 -10.22 7.27 -27.48
N LEU A 95 -11.03 8.32 -27.71
CA LEU A 95 -11.49 9.22 -26.66
C LEU A 95 -12.38 8.49 -25.65
N PHE A 96 -13.26 7.60 -26.09
CA PHE A 96 -14.06 6.78 -25.19
C PHE A 96 -13.17 5.87 -24.33
N GLY A 97 -12.17 5.21 -24.94
CA GLY A 97 -11.17 4.43 -24.22
C GLY A 97 -10.38 5.26 -23.19
N LEU A 98 -10.06 6.51 -23.52
CA LEU A 98 -9.37 7.44 -22.62
C LEU A 98 -10.29 7.89 -21.47
N CYS A 99 -11.57 8.18 -21.73
CA CYS A 99 -12.55 8.47 -20.69
C CYS A 99 -12.77 7.26 -19.75
N PHE A 100 -12.80 6.06 -20.32
CA PHE A 100 -12.87 4.82 -19.56
C PHE A 100 -11.66 4.66 -18.65
N PHE A 101 -10.45 4.87 -19.17
CA PHE A 101 -9.23 4.84 -18.39
C PHE A 101 -9.25 5.88 -17.25
N HIS A 102 -9.65 7.12 -17.54
CA HIS A 102 -9.76 8.18 -16.53
C HIS A 102 -10.74 7.80 -15.40
N ALA A 103 -11.93 7.29 -15.77
CA ALA A 103 -12.91 6.82 -14.78
C ALA A 103 -12.38 5.65 -13.94
N LEU A 104 -11.61 4.75 -14.54
CA LEU A 104 -11.02 3.60 -13.89
C LEU A 104 -9.98 4.01 -12.85
N ILE A 105 -9.04 4.91 -13.18
CA ILE A 105 -8.02 5.37 -12.23
C ILE A 105 -8.63 6.17 -11.08
N LEU A 106 -9.70 6.93 -11.32
CA LEU A 106 -10.45 7.62 -10.26
C LEU A 106 -11.18 6.65 -9.35
N GLY A 107 -11.91 5.68 -9.93
CA GLY A 107 -12.68 4.70 -9.17
C GLY A 107 -11.80 3.74 -8.35
N ARG A 108 -10.59 3.43 -8.85
CA ARG A 108 -9.64 2.56 -8.14
C ARG A 108 -9.23 3.10 -6.76
N ARG A 109 -9.31 4.41 -6.54
CA ARG A 109 -9.05 5.05 -5.22
C ARG A 109 -9.94 4.49 -4.10
N ARG A 110 -11.12 3.99 -4.44
CA ARG A 110 -12.08 3.39 -3.51
C ARG A 110 -11.51 2.20 -2.76
N PHE A 111 -10.55 1.46 -3.33
CA PHE A 111 -9.99 0.25 -2.72
C PHE A 111 -8.76 0.52 -1.85
N GLY A 112 -8.56 1.76 -1.40
CA GLY A 112 -7.48 2.15 -0.52
C GLY A 112 -6.10 1.81 -1.10
N GLN A 113 -5.21 1.29 -0.26
CA GLN A 113 -3.83 1.00 -0.65
C GLN A 113 -3.68 -0.18 -1.63
N GLN A 114 -4.64 -1.10 -1.68
CA GLN A 114 -4.65 -2.13 -2.72
C GLN A 114 -4.98 -1.54 -4.10
N GLY A 115 -5.77 -0.46 -4.12
CA GLY A 115 -6.05 0.32 -5.32
C GLY A 115 -4.84 1.16 -5.74
N TRP A 116 -4.43 2.08 -4.87
CA TRP A 116 -3.27 2.94 -5.03
C TRP A 116 -2.48 3.02 -3.73
N SER A 117 -1.18 2.79 -3.78
CA SER A 117 -0.31 2.84 -2.58
C SER A 117 -0.30 4.22 -1.93
N ARG A 118 -0.57 5.28 -2.72
CA ARG A 118 -0.68 6.67 -2.26
C ARG A 118 -1.90 7.35 -2.86
N ALA A 119 -2.30 8.46 -2.27
CA ALA A 119 -3.36 9.31 -2.81
C ALA A 119 -2.81 10.22 -3.92
N TYR A 120 -3.43 10.19 -5.10
CA TYR A 120 -3.08 11.00 -6.25
C TYR A 120 -4.22 11.91 -6.67
N GLY A 121 -3.89 13.13 -7.12
CA GLY A 121 -4.85 14.17 -7.49
C GLY A 121 -5.15 14.19 -9.00
N PHE A 122 -5.61 13.09 -9.58
CA PHE A 122 -6.06 13.08 -10.98
C PHE A 122 -7.27 13.99 -11.18
N ASN A 123 -7.28 14.74 -12.27
CA ASN A 123 -8.31 15.72 -12.54
C ASN A 123 -8.76 15.73 -14.01
N THR A 124 -9.87 16.41 -14.29
CA THR A 124 -10.42 16.53 -15.65
C THR A 124 -9.53 17.35 -16.60
N GLY A 125 -8.61 18.15 -16.08
CA GLY A 125 -7.62 18.86 -16.87
C GLY A 125 -6.66 17.89 -17.56
N ASP A 126 -6.19 16.87 -16.84
CA ASP A 126 -5.33 15.81 -17.40
C ASP A 126 -6.03 15.12 -18.59
N LEU A 127 -7.32 14.79 -18.42
CA LEU A 127 -8.12 14.18 -19.47
C LEU A 127 -8.24 15.08 -20.72
N LYS A 128 -8.54 16.38 -20.52
CA LYS A 128 -8.67 17.33 -21.64
C LYS A 128 -7.36 17.53 -22.41
N ILE A 129 -6.25 17.61 -21.69
CA ILE A 129 -4.93 17.73 -22.34
C ILE A 129 -4.61 16.46 -23.11
N CYS A 130 -4.88 15.27 -22.54
CA CYS A 130 -4.70 14.01 -23.25
C CYS A 130 -5.58 13.91 -24.51
N ALA A 131 -6.81 14.41 -24.48
CA ALA A 131 -7.69 14.46 -25.65
C ALA A 131 -7.15 15.38 -26.74
N ASN A 132 -6.64 16.57 -26.39
CA ASN A 132 -6.02 17.49 -27.35
C ASN A 132 -4.75 16.88 -27.99
N VAL A 133 -3.93 16.20 -27.19
CA VAL A 133 -2.77 15.47 -27.70
C VAL A 133 -3.22 14.35 -28.67
N LEU A 134 -4.25 13.60 -28.30
CA LEU A 134 -4.82 12.55 -29.16
C LEU A 134 -5.26 13.11 -30.51
N THR A 135 -6.00 14.24 -30.54
CA THR A 135 -6.40 14.92 -31.78
C THR A 135 -5.18 15.28 -32.63
N SER A 136 -4.18 15.94 -32.03
CA SER A 136 -2.98 16.36 -32.75
C SER A 136 -2.20 15.18 -33.35
N TYR A 137 -2.12 14.05 -32.64
CA TYR A 137 -1.44 12.86 -33.15
C TYR A 137 -2.22 12.15 -34.27
N LEU A 138 -3.54 12.11 -34.16
CA LEU A 138 -4.38 11.51 -35.20
C LEU A 138 -4.40 12.35 -36.47
N ASP A 139 -4.44 13.68 -36.35
CA ASP A 139 -4.41 14.58 -37.51
C ASP A 139 -3.05 14.55 -38.24
N ALA A 140 -1.97 14.26 -37.52
CA ALA A 140 -0.64 14.11 -38.08
C ALA A 140 -0.30 12.68 -38.55
N ALA A 141 -1.14 11.70 -38.22
CA ALA A 141 -0.89 10.29 -38.51
C ALA A 141 -1.06 9.97 -40.00
N PRO A 142 -0.17 9.15 -40.58
CA PRO A 142 -0.31 8.72 -41.98
C PRO A 142 -1.47 7.76 -42.16
N GLU A 143 -2.14 7.89 -43.32
CA GLU A 143 -3.18 6.92 -43.74
C GLU A 143 -2.54 5.56 -44.09
N HIS A 144 -3.23 4.49 -43.78
CA HIS A 144 -2.82 3.14 -44.18
C HIS A 144 -2.91 2.98 -45.71
N ALA A 145 -1.81 2.57 -46.35
CA ALA A 145 -1.71 2.43 -47.79
C ALA A 145 -2.67 1.38 -48.40
N GLU A 146 -3.19 0.42 -47.62
CA GLU A 146 -3.99 -0.73 -48.11
C GLU A 146 -5.39 -0.86 -47.49
N GLY A 147 -5.88 0.09 -46.68
CA GLY A 147 -7.15 -0.14 -45.96
C GLY A 147 -7.97 1.07 -45.53
N GLY A 148 -7.58 2.30 -45.87
CA GLY A 148 -8.36 3.51 -45.56
C GLY A 148 -8.52 3.86 -44.08
N GLY A 149 -7.68 3.29 -43.18
CA GLY A 149 -7.61 3.60 -41.76
C GLY A 149 -6.31 4.30 -41.40
N VAL A 150 -6.27 4.90 -40.21
CA VAL A 150 -5.09 5.63 -39.66
C VAL A 150 -4.16 4.70 -38.94
N LEU A 151 -2.87 4.86 -39.13
CA LEU A 151 -1.83 4.22 -38.32
C LEU A 151 -1.67 4.97 -36.98
N VAL A 152 -2.43 4.54 -35.96
CA VAL A 152 -2.37 5.17 -34.63
C VAL A 152 -1.04 4.83 -33.95
N PRO A 153 -0.26 5.82 -33.48
CA PRO A 153 1.01 5.59 -32.78
C PRO A 153 0.76 5.21 -31.31
N TRP A 154 0.35 3.98 -31.08
CA TRP A 154 -0.08 3.48 -29.77
C TRP A 154 1.01 3.59 -28.69
N ASP A 155 2.27 3.33 -29.03
CA ASP A 155 3.38 3.36 -28.09
C ASP A 155 3.67 4.78 -27.59
N ASP A 156 3.66 5.76 -28.50
CA ASP A 156 3.86 7.16 -28.16
C ASP A 156 2.73 7.70 -27.30
N LEU A 157 1.48 7.41 -27.68
CA LEU A 157 0.31 7.83 -26.92
C LEU A 157 0.26 7.20 -25.52
N ARG A 158 0.58 5.90 -25.41
CA ARG A 158 0.66 5.23 -24.10
C ARG A 158 1.77 5.82 -23.22
N TYR A 159 2.90 6.15 -23.80
CA TYR A 159 4.00 6.81 -23.08
C TYR A 159 3.58 8.19 -22.58
N ILE A 160 3.02 9.02 -23.45
CA ILE A 160 2.59 10.38 -23.09
C ILE A 160 1.50 10.34 -22.01
N PHE A 161 0.49 9.53 -22.18
CA PHE A 161 -0.61 9.46 -21.21
C PHE A 161 -0.17 8.80 -19.89
N GLY A 162 0.57 7.68 -19.99
CA GLY A 162 0.94 6.85 -18.84
C GLY A 162 2.09 7.40 -18.02
N GLU A 163 3.13 7.93 -18.67
CA GLU A 163 4.35 8.34 -17.97
C GLU A 163 4.42 9.86 -17.76
N ILE A 164 3.93 10.66 -18.70
CA ILE A 164 4.06 12.11 -18.63
C ILE A 164 2.83 12.74 -17.98
N MET A 165 1.63 12.50 -18.54
CA MET A 165 0.42 13.20 -18.07
C MET A 165 -0.06 12.66 -16.74
N TYR A 166 -0.60 11.46 -16.70
CA TYR A 166 -1.05 10.83 -15.46
C TYR A 166 0.12 10.36 -14.58
N GLY A 167 1.18 9.84 -15.19
CA GLY A 167 2.38 9.41 -14.50
C GLY A 167 3.13 10.53 -13.79
N GLY A 168 2.98 11.79 -14.26
CA GLY A 168 3.53 12.97 -13.60
C GLY A 168 2.97 13.22 -12.19
N HIS A 169 1.75 12.77 -11.90
CA HIS A 169 1.15 12.79 -10.56
C HIS A 169 1.62 11.64 -9.68
N ILE A 170 2.09 10.53 -10.27
CA ILE A 170 2.37 9.29 -9.58
C ILE A 170 3.82 9.29 -9.10
N THR A 171 4.01 9.29 -7.78
CA THR A 171 5.33 9.31 -7.15
C THR A 171 5.84 7.92 -6.79
N ASP A 172 4.97 6.93 -6.66
CA ASP A 172 5.34 5.56 -6.34
C ASP A 172 5.60 4.76 -7.63
N PHE A 173 6.71 4.01 -7.65
CA PHE A 173 7.12 3.23 -8.81
C PHE A 173 6.12 2.12 -9.16
N TRP A 174 5.56 1.46 -8.15
CA TRP A 174 4.62 0.34 -8.34
C TRP A 174 3.27 0.82 -8.84
N ASP A 175 2.81 1.97 -8.35
CA ASP A 175 1.59 2.61 -8.83
C ASP A 175 1.74 3.08 -10.28
N ARG A 176 2.91 3.62 -10.64
CA ARG A 176 3.22 3.97 -12.04
C ARG A 176 3.15 2.76 -12.95
N ARG A 177 3.69 1.63 -12.52
CA ARG A 177 3.61 0.36 -13.23
C ARG A 177 2.16 -0.09 -13.44
N THR A 178 1.29 0.08 -12.45
CA THR A 178 -0.14 -0.19 -12.55
C THR A 178 -0.81 0.72 -13.59
N ASN A 179 -0.49 2.01 -13.58
CA ASN A 179 -1.01 2.98 -14.53
C ASN A 179 -0.67 2.62 -15.99
N VAL A 180 0.60 2.31 -16.25
CA VAL A 180 1.09 1.88 -17.58
C VAL A 180 0.46 0.56 -18.01
N SER A 181 0.31 -0.39 -17.09
CA SER A 181 -0.32 -1.70 -17.36
C SER A 181 -1.77 -1.55 -17.83
N TYR A 182 -2.53 -0.62 -17.27
CA TYR A 182 -3.88 -0.32 -17.76
C TYR A 182 -3.89 0.18 -19.18
N LEU A 183 -3.05 1.16 -19.51
CA LEU A 183 -2.97 1.69 -20.87
C LEU A 183 -2.54 0.61 -21.88
N GLN A 184 -1.62 -0.27 -21.51
CA GLN A 184 -1.24 -1.41 -22.34
C GLN A 184 -2.43 -2.36 -22.61
N PHE A 185 -3.31 -2.53 -21.64
CA PHE A 185 -4.46 -3.42 -21.75
C PHE A 185 -5.60 -2.83 -22.58
N PHE A 186 -5.95 -1.55 -22.36
CA PHE A 186 -7.10 -0.91 -23.03
C PHE A 186 -6.71 -0.14 -24.27
N PHE A 187 -5.59 0.58 -24.25
CA PHE A 187 -5.22 1.55 -25.27
C PHE A 187 -4.30 0.93 -26.33
N ASN A 188 -4.87 0.12 -27.19
CA ASN A 188 -4.17 -0.62 -28.24
C ASN A 188 -5.06 -0.80 -29.48
N GLN A 189 -4.52 -1.41 -30.55
CA GLN A 189 -5.21 -1.64 -31.81
C GLN A 189 -6.61 -2.29 -31.66
N LYS A 190 -6.79 -3.15 -30.64
CA LYS A 190 -8.07 -3.79 -30.35
C LYS A 190 -9.19 -2.80 -30.04
N LEU A 191 -8.86 -1.57 -29.64
CA LEU A 191 -9.85 -0.50 -29.38
C LEU A 191 -10.59 -0.07 -30.64
N LEU A 192 -9.98 -0.19 -31.81
CA LEU A 192 -10.60 0.14 -33.09
C LEU A 192 -11.45 -1.00 -33.67
N GLU A 193 -11.25 -2.24 -33.21
CA GLU A 193 -11.96 -3.42 -33.65
C GLU A 193 -13.37 -3.47 -33.03
N SER A 194 -14.35 -3.89 -33.83
CA SER A 194 -15.73 -4.08 -33.34
C SER A 194 -15.90 -5.35 -32.53
N GLY A 195 -16.79 -5.32 -31.52
CA GLY A 195 -17.11 -6.51 -30.70
C GLY A 195 -16.11 -6.86 -29.62
N LYS A 196 -15.13 -6.02 -29.31
CA LYS A 196 -14.18 -6.19 -28.21
C LYS A 196 -14.71 -5.65 -26.89
N HIS A 197 -14.12 -6.10 -25.80
CA HIS A 197 -14.44 -5.65 -24.45
C HIS A 197 -13.28 -4.81 -23.89
N LEU A 198 -13.61 -3.66 -23.27
CA LEU A 198 -12.63 -2.84 -22.56
C LEU A 198 -12.22 -3.49 -21.24
N ALA A 199 -13.16 -4.17 -20.60
CA ALA A 199 -12.93 -4.98 -19.40
C ALA A 199 -13.92 -6.16 -19.38
N PRO A 200 -13.74 -7.16 -18.51
CA PRO A 200 -14.74 -8.23 -18.37
C PRO A 200 -16.14 -7.67 -18.11
N GLY A 201 -17.09 -7.96 -19.00
CA GLY A 201 -18.45 -7.44 -18.91
C GLY A 201 -18.67 -6.01 -19.44
N PHE A 202 -17.63 -5.33 -19.97
CA PHE A 202 -17.73 -4.01 -20.58
C PHE A 202 -17.46 -4.08 -22.09
N PRO A 203 -18.48 -4.29 -22.91
CA PRO A 203 -18.31 -4.28 -24.36
C PRO A 203 -18.00 -2.87 -24.87
N LEU A 204 -17.19 -2.78 -25.92
CA LEU A 204 -16.99 -1.53 -26.65
C LEU A 204 -18.24 -1.19 -27.42
N PRO A 205 -18.71 0.09 -27.47
CA PRO A 205 -19.83 0.47 -28.32
C PRO A 205 -19.51 0.18 -29.78
N ASN A 206 -20.49 -0.40 -30.49
CA ASN A 206 -20.36 -0.73 -31.91
C ASN A 206 -20.82 0.44 -32.77
N GLY A 207 -20.10 0.73 -33.85
CA GLY A 207 -20.45 1.73 -34.83
C GLY A 207 -19.87 3.12 -34.56
N ASN A 208 -20.26 4.06 -35.43
CA ASN A 208 -19.89 5.47 -35.31
C ASN A 208 -21.05 6.18 -34.58
N LEU A 209 -20.97 6.24 -33.26
CA LEU A 209 -22.02 6.83 -32.42
C LEU A 209 -21.80 8.34 -32.25
N ASP A 210 -22.90 9.07 -32.06
CA ASP A 210 -22.88 10.48 -31.69
C ASP A 210 -22.67 10.66 -30.19
N HIS A 211 -22.34 11.88 -29.74
CA HIS A 211 -22.08 12.19 -28.33
C HIS A 211 -23.21 11.74 -27.41
N GLN A 212 -24.48 11.96 -27.81
CA GLN A 212 -25.67 11.56 -27.04
C GLN A 212 -25.87 10.05 -27.00
N GLU A 213 -25.56 9.36 -28.08
CA GLU A 213 -25.66 7.90 -28.17
C GLU A 213 -24.62 7.24 -27.25
N TYR A 214 -23.38 7.76 -27.21
CA TYR A 214 -22.38 7.33 -26.20
C TYR A 214 -22.86 7.60 -24.78
N ALA A 215 -23.45 8.76 -24.49
CA ALA A 215 -24.00 9.06 -23.17
C ALA A 215 -25.12 8.08 -22.78
N THR A 216 -26.03 7.77 -23.72
CA THR A 216 -27.07 6.77 -23.52
C THR A 216 -26.50 5.36 -23.32
N TYR A 217 -25.44 5.02 -24.07
CA TYR A 217 -24.72 3.76 -23.91
C TYR A 217 -24.14 3.61 -22.52
N ILE A 218 -23.45 4.65 -22.01
CA ILE A 218 -22.92 4.67 -20.64
C ILE A 218 -24.04 4.47 -19.61
N GLU A 219 -25.21 5.05 -19.86
CA GLU A 219 -26.33 4.94 -18.94
C GLU A 219 -26.95 3.54 -18.89
N LYS A 220 -27.13 2.90 -20.05
CA LYS A 220 -27.93 1.67 -20.20
C LYS A 220 -27.13 0.39 -20.31
N ALA A 221 -25.95 0.41 -20.93
CA ALA A 221 -25.21 -0.79 -21.30
C ALA A 221 -24.14 -1.21 -20.28
N LEU A 222 -23.73 -0.31 -19.39
CA LEU A 222 -22.70 -0.64 -18.41
C LEU A 222 -23.26 -1.55 -17.31
N PRO A 223 -22.59 -2.69 -17.04
CA PRO A 223 -22.97 -3.60 -15.96
C PRO A 223 -22.75 -2.97 -14.58
N ILE A 224 -23.23 -3.66 -13.54
CA ILE A 224 -23.00 -3.29 -12.14
C ILE A 224 -21.48 -3.29 -11.87
N GLU A 225 -21.01 -2.26 -11.22
CA GLU A 225 -19.61 -2.09 -10.84
C GLU A 225 -19.17 -3.21 -9.88
N THR A 226 -18.08 -3.87 -10.23
CA THR A 226 -17.42 -4.88 -9.39
C THR A 226 -15.93 -4.63 -9.38
N PRO A 227 -15.17 -5.10 -8.37
CA PRO A 227 -13.71 -4.96 -8.34
C PRO A 227 -13.01 -5.49 -9.59
N VAL A 228 -13.61 -6.46 -10.27
CA VAL A 228 -13.09 -7.08 -11.50
C VAL A 228 -12.94 -6.08 -12.64
N VAL A 229 -13.79 -5.04 -12.69
CA VAL A 229 -13.67 -3.94 -13.68
C VAL A 229 -12.33 -3.22 -13.56
N PHE A 230 -11.84 -3.11 -12.33
CA PHE A 230 -10.55 -2.50 -12.00
C PHE A 230 -9.38 -3.49 -12.06
N GLY A 231 -9.61 -4.71 -12.53
CA GLY A 231 -8.63 -5.79 -12.53
C GLY A 231 -8.30 -6.35 -11.14
N LEU A 232 -9.04 -5.91 -10.10
CA LEU A 232 -8.88 -6.39 -8.73
C LEU A 232 -9.66 -7.69 -8.52
N HIS A 233 -9.18 -8.51 -7.57
CA HIS A 233 -9.93 -9.67 -7.14
C HIS A 233 -11.21 -9.25 -6.38
N PRO A 234 -12.33 -10.00 -6.46
CA PRO A 234 -13.58 -9.66 -5.75
C PRO A 234 -13.43 -9.43 -4.25
N ASN A 235 -12.46 -10.10 -3.60
CA ASN A 235 -12.19 -9.92 -2.17
C ASN A 235 -11.64 -8.53 -1.79
N ALA A 236 -11.17 -7.74 -2.75
CA ALA A 236 -10.73 -6.36 -2.49
C ALA A 236 -11.84 -5.48 -1.93
N GLU A 237 -13.09 -5.71 -2.34
CA GLU A 237 -14.24 -4.99 -1.79
C GLU A 237 -14.51 -5.36 -0.33
N ILE A 238 -14.35 -6.64 0.02
CA ILE A 238 -14.49 -7.11 1.41
C ILE A 238 -13.45 -6.42 2.29
N GLY A 239 -12.18 -6.43 1.89
CA GLY A 239 -11.11 -5.77 2.62
C GLY A 239 -11.36 -4.28 2.82
N TYR A 240 -11.81 -3.57 1.78
CA TYR A 240 -12.14 -2.16 1.86
C TYR A 240 -13.31 -1.88 2.82
N LEU A 241 -14.42 -2.61 2.69
CA LEU A 241 -15.59 -2.42 3.54
C LEU A 241 -15.31 -2.75 5.01
N THR A 242 -14.54 -3.81 5.28
CA THR A 242 -14.11 -4.17 6.63
C THR A 242 -13.26 -3.05 7.25
N SER A 243 -12.24 -2.60 6.56
CA SER A 243 -11.36 -1.51 7.04
C SER A 243 -12.12 -0.20 7.26
N THR A 244 -13.04 0.14 6.37
CA THR A 244 -13.88 1.34 6.52
C THR A 244 -14.84 1.20 7.71
N GLY A 245 -15.45 0.03 7.89
CA GLY A 245 -16.31 -0.27 9.03
C GLY A 245 -15.57 -0.14 10.36
N GLU A 246 -14.37 -0.68 10.46
CA GLU A 246 -13.53 -0.57 11.66
C GLU A 246 -13.14 0.88 11.97
N GLN A 247 -12.81 1.69 10.95
CA GLN A 247 -12.53 3.11 11.12
C GLN A 247 -13.74 3.89 11.64
N ILE A 248 -14.93 3.63 11.10
CA ILE A 248 -16.17 4.27 11.54
C ILE A 248 -16.48 3.88 12.99
N LEU A 249 -16.42 2.59 13.32
CA LEU A 249 -16.66 2.09 14.67
C LEU A 249 -15.65 2.67 15.66
N GLY A 250 -14.38 2.72 15.31
CA GLY A 250 -13.33 3.35 16.11
C GLY A 250 -13.62 4.83 16.39
N THR A 251 -14.07 5.57 15.37
CA THR A 251 -14.45 6.98 15.51
C THR A 251 -15.65 7.15 16.46
N VAL A 252 -16.68 6.33 16.30
CA VAL A 252 -17.88 6.35 17.17
C VAL A 252 -17.51 6.04 18.63
N LEU A 253 -16.64 5.07 18.85
CA LEU A 253 -16.17 4.71 20.20
C LEU A 253 -15.37 5.85 20.85
N ARG A 254 -14.53 6.54 20.08
CA ARG A 254 -13.80 7.74 20.56
C ARG A 254 -14.74 8.89 20.91
N LEU A 255 -15.72 9.19 20.07
CA LEU A 255 -16.72 10.22 20.32
C LEU A 255 -17.55 9.90 21.59
N ARG A 256 -17.96 8.63 21.78
CA ARG A 256 -18.69 8.21 22.97
C ARG A 256 -17.87 8.42 24.26
N LYS A 257 -16.58 8.16 24.23
CA LYS A 257 -15.69 8.36 25.39
C LYS A 257 -15.34 9.84 25.63
N GLY A 258 -15.24 10.65 24.57
CA GLY A 258 -14.97 12.09 24.68
C GLY A 258 -16.17 12.94 25.13
N GLY A 259 -17.40 12.44 24.97
CA GLY A 259 -18.65 13.16 25.35
C GLY A 259 -19.18 12.84 26.75
N THR A 260 -18.69 11.81 27.38
CA THR A 260 -19.01 11.53 28.79
C THR A 260 -17.88 12.04 29.68
N SER A 261 -18.04 13.23 30.23
CA SER A 261 -17.47 13.57 31.53
C SER A 261 -17.92 12.44 32.48
N ILE A 262 -17.02 11.50 32.74
CA ILE A 262 -17.27 10.32 33.55
C ILE A 262 -17.55 10.81 34.97
N PRO A 263 -18.79 10.70 35.53
CA PRO A 263 -19.07 11.09 36.90
C PRO A 263 -18.40 10.17 37.93
N ASP A 264 -17.84 9.03 37.49
CA ASP A 264 -17.21 8.04 38.38
C ASP A 264 -15.85 7.61 37.84
N GLY A 265 -14.83 8.40 38.21
CA GLY A 265 -13.41 8.10 37.89
C GLY A 265 -12.92 6.73 38.39
N SER A 266 -13.69 6.03 39.23
CA SER A 266 -13.30 4.75 39.84
C SER A 266 -13.39 3.56 38.87
N ILE A 267 -14.39 3.53 37.97
CA ILE A 267 -14.60 2.38 37.07
C ILE A 267 -13.61 2.36 35.91
N ALA A 268 -13.30 3.54 35.34
CA ALA A 268 -12.32 3.65 34.27
C ALA A 268 -10.89 3.37 34.74
N VAL A 269 -10.55 3.82 35.94
CA VAL A 269 -9.24 3.60 36.58
C VAL A 269 -9.03 2.13 36.94
N GLY A 270 -10.10 1.41 37.34
CA GLY A 270 -10.03 -0.03 37.63
C GLY A 270 -9.61 -0.85 36.41
N GLY A 271 -10.25 -0.64 35.27
CA GLY A 271 -9.94 -1.35 34.03
C GLY A 271 -8.53 -1.06 33.49
N VAL A 272 -8.06 0.21 33.59
CA VAL A 272 -6.70 0.57 33.19
C VAL A 272 -5.65 -0.09 34.09
N ARG A 273 -5.91 -0.19 35.40
CA ARG A 273 -5.00 -0.86 36.34
C ARG A 273 -4.81 -2.34 36.02
N GLU A 274 -5.88 -3.06 35.70
CA GLU A 274 -5.80 -4.47 35.33
C GLU A 274 -4.96 -4.68 34.07
N ILE A 275 -5.18 -3.84 33.04
CA ILE A 275 -4.38 -3.86 31.81
C ILE A 275 -2.91 -3.54 32.12
N LEU A 276 -2.66 -2.49 32.89
CA LEU A 276 -1.32 -2.09 33.31
C LEU A 276 -0.60 -3.22 34.05
N ASP A 277 -1.24 -3.82 35.04
CA ASP A 277 -0.66 -4.91 35.81
C ASP A 277 -0.37 -6.16 34.96
N SER A 278 -1.22 -6.43 33.98
CA SER A 278 -1.00 -7.52 33.03
C SER A 278 0.22 -7.26 32.13
N LEU A 279 0.36 -6.02 31.62
CA LEU A 279 1.48 -5.63 30.78
C LEU A 279 2.81 -5.60 31.56
N VAL A 280 2.80 -5.10 32.80
CA VAL A 280 3.99 -5.09 33.67
C VAL A 280 4.45 -6.52 33.97
N LYS A 281 3.53 -7.47 34.19
CA LYS A 281 3.89 -8.88 34.40
C LYS A 281 4.49 -9.55 33.17
N ARG A 282 4.00 -9.18 31.99
CA ARG A 282 4.46 -9.72 30.69
C ARG A 282 5.67 -8.99 30.12
N GLN A 283 6.09 -7.90 30.75
CA GLN A 283 7.17 -7.07 30.27
C GLN A 283 8.46 -7.87 30.07
N PRO A 284 9.05 -7.87 28.87
CA PRO A 284 10.29 -8.56 28.59
C PRO A 284 11.49 -7.83 29.23
N LYS A 285 12.58 -8.57 29.44
CA LYS A 285 13.84 -8.02 29.94
C LYS A 285 14.67 -7.49 28.79
N CYS A 286 15.45 -6.43 29.06
CA CYS A 286 16.44 -5.90 28.13
C CYS A 286 17.58 -6.90 27.87
N PHE A 287 18.11 -6.89 26.65
CA PHE A 287 19.32 -7.64 26.28
C PHE A 287 20.56 -7.03 26.96
N ASN A 288 21.47 -7.88 27.38
CA ASN A 288 22.75 -7.44 27.89
C ASN A 288 23.73 -7.18 26.72
N LEU A 289 23.70 -5.96 26.19
CA LEU A 289 24.50 -5.57 25.02
C LEU A 289 26.02 -5.71 25.25
N ILE A 290 26.50 -5.56 26.48
CA ILE A 290 27.91 -5.72 26.79
C ILE A 290 28.34 -7.17 26.54
N LEU A 291 27.58 -8.12 27.07
CA LEU A 291 27.81 -9.55 26.85
C LEU A 291 27.67 -9.94 25.37
N THR A 292 26.69 -9.40 24.70
CA THR A 292 26.45 -9.61 23.24
C THR A 292 27.67 -9.13 22.45
N HIS A 293 28.18 -7.93 22.74
CA HIS A 293 29.35 -7.38 22.06
C HIS A 293 30.63 -8.21 22.34
N GLU A 294 30.81 -8.74 23.55
CA GLU A 294 31.94 -9.62 23.88
C GLU A 294 31.88 -10.93 23.08
N LYS A 295 30.70 -11.57 22.99
CA LYS A 295 30.48 -12.76 22.17
C LYS A 295 30.68 -12.47 20.68
N ALA A 296 30.30 -11.28 20.20
CA ALA A 296 30.39 -10.88 18.80
C ALA A 296 31.86 -10.67 18.34
N LYS A 297 32.74 -10.15 19.17
CA LYS A 297 34.14 -9.81 18.84
C LYS A 297 34.87 -10.89 18.03
N PRO A 298 34.89 -12.19 18.40
CA PRO A 298 35.59 -13.24 17.65
C PRO A 298 34.92 -13.58 16.34
N LEU A 299 33.65 -13.23 16.14
CA LEU A 299 32.86 -13.51 14.94
C LEU A 299 32.94 -12.41 13.88
N LEU A 300 33.30 -11.19 14.28
CA LEU A 300 33.38 -10.04 13.37
C LEU A 300 34.49 -10.16 12.31
N THR A 301 35.47 -11.03 12.54
CA THR A 301 36.52 -11.35 11.55
C THR A 301 36.13 -12.44 10.55
N LYS A 302 35.04 -13.16 10.82
CA LYS A 302 34.56 -14.27 9.97
C LYS A 302 33.66 -13.79 8.84
N SER A 303 33.42 -14.63 7.85
CA SER A 303 32.47 -14.36 6.74
C SER A 303 31.03 -14.07 7.20
N VAL A 304 30.62 -14.63 8.34
CA VAL A 304 29.29 -14.47 8.96
C VAL A 304 29.09 -13.16 9.72
N ALA A 305 30.13 -12.35 9.84
CA ALA A 305 30.09 -11.06 10.55
C ALA A 305 28.86 -10.17 10.23
N PRO A 306 28.39 -10.06 8.99
CA PRO A 306 27.21 -9.24 8.68
C PRO A 306 25.95 -9.68 9.44
N TYR A 307 25.71 -10.98 9.62
CA TYR A 307 24.56 -11.47 10.39
C TYR A 307 24.68 -11.12 11.88
N VAL A 308 25.91 -11.17 12.43
CA VAL A 308 26.17 -10.79 13.82
C VAL A 308 25.90 -9.29 14.03
N VAL A 309 26.30 -8.46 13.06
CA VAL A 309 26.03 -7.01 13.11
C VAL A 309 24.53 -6.73 13.11
N VAL A 310 23.78 -7.39 12.22
CA VAL A 310 22.32 -7.22 12.16
C VAL A 310 21.67 -7.65 13.48
N ALA A 311 22.01 -8.81 14.03
CA ALA A 311 21.48 -9.27 15.31
C ALA A 311 21.72 -8.26 16.44
N THR A 312 22.93 -7.71 16.51
CA THR A 312 23.31 -6.70 17.51
C THR A 312 22.53 -5.38 17.33
N GLN A 313 22.35 -4.94 16.09
CA GLN A 313 21.56 -3.73 15.78
C GLN A 313 20.09 -3.91 16.15
N GLU A 314 19.49 -5.05 15.84
CA GLU A 314 18.11 -5.38 16.18
C GLU A 314 17.92 -5.46 17.71
N ALA A 315 18.84 -6.11 18.43
CA ALA A 315 18.83 -6.16 19.90
C ALA A 315 18.96 -4.76 20.53
N THR A 316 19.82 -3.91 19.97
CA THR A 316 19.99 -2.53 20.45
C THR A 316 18.69 -1.72 20.27
N ARG A 317 18.02 -1.83 19.11
CA ARG A 317 16.74 -1.16 18.88
C ARG A 317 15.64 -1.72 19.77
N MET A 318 15.62 -3.03 19.99
CA MET A 318 14.67 -3.66 20.89
C MET A 318 14.81 -3.15 22.32
N ASN A 319 16.05 -2.97 22.80
CA ASN A 319 16.28 -2.39 24.13
C ASN A 319 15.70 -0.98 24.27
N LEU A 320 15.91 -0.11 23.27
CA LEU A 320 15.34 1.25 23.31
C LEU A 320 13.81 1.22 23.46
N LEU A 321 13.14 0.30 22.76
CA LEU A 321 11.69 0.13 22.86
C LEU A 321 11.28 -0.42 24.24
N VAL A 322 11.94 -1.48 24.71
CA VAL A 322 11.63 -2.12 26.00
C VAL A 322 11.89 -1.18 27.18
N GLU A 323 12.97 -0.38 27.14
CA GLU A 323 13.28 0.64 28.13
C GLU A 323 12.18 1.71 28.18
N GLU A 324 11.71 2.20 27.01
CA GLU A 324 10.65 3.20 26.96
C GLU A 324 9.30 2.63 27.46
N ILE A 325 8.98 1.39 27.12
CA ILE A 325 7.79 0.68 27.64
C ILE A 325 7.90 0.59 29.18
N SER A 326 9.04 0.15 29.68
CA SER A 326 9.29 -0.01 31.11
C SER A 326 9.17 1.31 31.88
N ARG A 327 9.80 2.37 31.34
CA ARG A 327 9.77 3.71 31.93
C ARG A 327 8.33 4.23 32.00
N SER A 328 7.62 4.21 30.88
CA SER A 328 6.28 4.79 30.76
C SER A 328 5.23 4.02 31.58
N LEU A 329 5.27 2.68 31.60
CA LEU A 329 4.38 1.88 32.45
C LEU A 329 4.69 2.08 33.94
N GLY A 330 5.98 2.17 34.30
CA GLY A 330 6.41 2.44 35.67
C GLY A 330 5.98 3.82 36.18
N GLU A 331 6.08 4.86 35.34
CA GLU A 331 5.60 6.20 35.67
C GLU A 331 4.08 6.23 35.84
N LEU A 332 3.32 5.62 34.91
CA LEU A 332 1.87 5.52 35.00
C LEU A 332 1.43 4.75 36.26
N HIS A 333 2.11 3.65 36.61
CA HIS A 333 1.82 2.89 37.83
C HIS A 333 2.00 3.75 39.08
N LYS A 334 3.06 4.54 39.19
CA LYS A 334 3.31 5.49 40.28
C LYS A 334 2.27 6.62 40.31
N GLY A 335 1.90 7.13 39.12
CA GLY A 335 0.86 8.16 38.98
C GLY A 335 -0.51 7.68 39.48
N LEU A 336 -0.96 6.50 39.05
CA LEU A 336 -2.23 5.90 39.49
C LEU A 336 -2.26 5.54 40.97
N ASN A 337 -1.09 5.33 41.59
CA ASN A 337 -0.95 5.11 43.03
C ASN A 337 -0.78 6.40 43.83
N GLY A 338 -0.86 7.59 43.18
CA GLY A 338 -0.74 8.87 43.85
C GLY A 338 0.69 9.24 44.31
N GLN A 339 1.71 8.51 43.82
CA GLN A 339 3.13 8.76 44.16
C GLN A 339 3.75 9.83 43.24
N LEU A 340 3.19 10.07 42.08
CA LEU A 340 3.59 11.08 41.10
C LEU A 340 2.36 11.87 40.64
N ASN A 341 2.56 13.15 40.32
CA ASN A 341 1.52 13.94 39.65
C ASN A 341 1.31 13.42 38.23
N MET A 342 0.07 13.27 37.82
CA MET A 342 -0.28 12.86 36.46
C MET A 342 0.20 13.92 35.46
N SER A 343 1.06 13.51 34.53
CA SER A 343 1.48 14.32 33.40
C SER A 343 0.60 14.05 32.18
N GLN A 344 0.59 14.97 31.21
CA GLN A 344 -0.12 14.76 29.96
C GLN A 344 0.26 13.45 29.26
N GLN A 345 1.54 13.08 29.31
CA GLN A 345 2.02 11.80 28.75
C GLN A 345 1.42 10.57 29.44
N MET A 346 1.23 10.63 30.77
CA MET A 346 0.60 9.55 31.53
C MET A 346 -0.91 9.47 31.23
N GLU A 347 -1.58 10.60 31.06
CA GLU A 347 -3.00 10.65 30.68
C GLU A 347 -3.21 10.09 29.28
N ASP A 348 -2.36 10.50 28.33
CA ASP A 348 -2.36 9.98 26.95
C ASP A 348 -2.11 8.46 26.93
N LEU A 349 -1.13 7.97 27.72
CA LEU A 349 -0.87 6.54 27.85
C LEU A 349 -2.07 5.80 28.46
N SER A 350 -2.67 6.32 29.53
CA SER A 350 -3.85 5.75 30.17
C SER A 350 -5.02 5.65 29.19
N THR A 351 -5.21 6.68 28.37
CA THR A 351 -6.24 6.75 27.34
C THR A 351 -5.98 5.70 26.25
N ALA A 352 -4.75 5.60 25.73
CA ALA A 352 -4.38 4.60 24.73
C ALA A 352 -4.59 3.18 25.23
N LEU A 353 -4.17 2.87 26.47
CA LEU A 353 -4.42 1.56 27.10
C LEU A 353 -5.90 1.25 27.20
N SER A 354 -6.72 2.23 27.61
CA SER A 354 -8.18 2.05 27.73
C SER A 354 -8.88 1.80 26.38
N LEU A 355 -8.29 2.30 25.28
CA LEU A 355 -8.78 2.13 23.92
C LEU A 355 -8.21 0.88 23.23
N ASN A 356 -7.32 0.14 23.88
CA ASN A 356 -6.56 -0.96 23.29
C ASN A 356 -5.74 -0.52 22.05
N GLU A 357 -5.26 0.72 22.07
CA GLU A 357 -4.40 1.30 21.02
C GLU A 357 -2.93 1.31 21.46
N VAL A 358 -2.03 1.19 20.49
CA VAL A 358 -0.59 1.32 20.76
C VAL A 358 -0.26 2.78 21.08
N PRO A 359 0.38 3.08 22.22
CA PRO A 359 0.74 4.43 22.61
C PRO A 359 1.63 5.13 21.56
N GLY A 360 1.26 6.36 21.17
CA GLY A 360 1.97 7.12 20.13
C GLY A 360 1.39 7.03 18.73
N ARG A 361 0.41 6.15 18.48
CA ARG A 361 -0.28 6.04 17.18
C ARG A 361 -1.07 7.32 16.85
N ASN A 362 -1.60 7.98 17.84
CA ASN A 362 -2.21 9.28 17.65
C ASN A 362 -1.12 10.36 17.66
N PRO A 363 -0.94 11.16 16.59
CA PRO A 363 0.13 12.18 16.51
C PRO A 363 0.04 13.28 17.55
N PHE A 364 -1.11 13.42 18.25
CA PHE A 364 -1.29 14.34 19.35
C PHE A 364 -0.85 13.79 20.71
N HIS A 365 -0.61 12.49 20.82
CA HIS A 365 -0.14 11.87 22.05
C HIS A 365 1.38 11.90 22.10
N LEU A 366 1.90 12.42 23.22
CA LEU A 366 3.33 12.49 23.50
C LEU A 366 3.96 11.14 23.86
N ALA A 367 3.13 10.13 24.17
CA ALA A 367 3.58 8.76 24.42
C ALA A 367 4.18 8.13 23.15
N SER A 368 5.32 7.48 23.25
CA SER A 368 6.26 7.33 22.15
C SER A 368 6.59 5.90 21.76
N TRP A 369 5.79 4.88 22.12
CA TRP A 369 6.12 3.49 21.78
C TRP A 369 6.22 3.27 20.27
N GLU A 370 5.28 3.82 19.50
CA GLU A 370 5.26 3.67 18.04
C GLU A 370 6.50 4.28 17.37
N LYS A 371 7.08 5.32 17.95
CA LYS A 371 8.30 5.96 17.45
C LYS A 371 9.52 5.02 17.48
N PHE A 372 9.60 4.16 18.48
CA PHE A 372 10.70 3.19 18.66
C PHE A 372 10.36 1.81 18.08
N ALA A 373 9.07 1.56 17.78
CA ALA A 373 8.59 0.28 17.29
C ALA A 373 8.72 0.14 15.75
N TRP A 374 8.29 -0.99 15.27
CA TRP A 374 8.11 -1.28 13.85
C TRP A 374 6.75 -0.79 13.37
N PRO A 375 6.57 -0.52 12.07
CA PRO A 375 5.27 -0.19 11.51
C PRO A 375 4.25 -1.31 11.77
N SER A 376 3.11 -1.00 12.39
CA SER A 376 2.05 -1.98 12.70
C SER A 376 0.68 -1.31 12.76
N ARG A 377 -0.37 -2.04 12.36
CA ARG A 377 -1.77 -1.61 12.50
C ARG A 377 -2.52 -2.37 13.59
N LYS A 378 -1.89 -3.38 14.17
CA LYS A 378 -2.48 -4.23 15.20
C LYS A 378 -2.89 -3.41 16.43
N ASN A 379 -3.94 -3.84 17.12
CA ASN A 379 -4.29 -3.30 18.42
C ASN A 379 -3.20 -3.62 19.47
N LEU A 380 -3.24 -2.99 20.63
CA LEU A 380 -2.22 -3.13 21.67
C LEU A 380 -1.97 -4.59 22.06
N GLN A 381 -3.03 -5.38 22.21
CA GLN A 381 -2.91 -6.76 22.67
C GLN A 381 -2.14 -7.63 21.66
N HIS A 382 -2.50 -7.57 20.38
CA HIS A 382 -1.82 -8.33 19.32
C HIS A 382 -0.41 -7.77 19.03
N TRP A 383 -0.25 -6.45 19.14
CA TRP A 383 1.06 -5.81 19.01
C TRP A 383 2.03 -6.28 20.11
N PHE A 384 1.52 -6.43 21.36
CA PHE A 384 2.34 -6.92 22.46
C PHE A 384 2.71 -8.41 22.31
N CYS A 385 1.83 -9.23 21.76
CA CYS A 385 2.15 -10.60 21.38
C CYS A 385 3.23 -10.66 20.29
N ASP A 386 3.17 -9.75 19.31
CA ASP A 386 4.24 -9.63 18.29
C ASP A 386 5.57 -9.18 18.92
N LEU A 387 5.55 -8.28 19.91
CA LEU A 387 6.73 -7.89 20.66
C LEU A 387 7.39 -9.08 21.35
N GLU A 388 6.59 -9.89 22.06
CA GLU A 388 7.09 -11.11 22.74
C GLU A 388 7.73 -12.08 21.76
N ARG A 389 7.07 -12.35 20.62
CA ARG A 389 7.60 -13.25 19.57
C ARG A 389 8.91 -12.74 18.94
N ARG A 390 9.02 -11.42 18.72
CA ARG A 390 10.25 -10.80 18.20
C ARG A 390 11.41 -10.93 19.19
N ILE A 391 11.13 -10.72 20.46
CA ILE A 391 12.14 -10.87 21.52
C ILE A 391 12.58 -12.32 21.64
N GLU A 392 11.66 -13.29 21.59
CA GLU A 392 12.00 -14.71 21.59
C GLU A 392 12.92 -15.08 20.42
N GLN A 393 12.61 -14.60 19.21
CA GLN A 393 13.50 -14.81 18.06
C GLN A 393 14.88 -14.20 18.27
N LEU A 394 14.95 -12.97 18.78
CA LEU A 394 16.22 -12.29 19.03
C LEU A 394 17.03 -12.95 20.14
N VAL A 395 16.41 -13.43 21.22
CA VAL A 395 17.07 -14.20 22.30
C VAL A 395 17.72 -15.45 21.71
N ASN A 396 16.97 -16.22 20.90
CA ASN A 396 17.50 -17.43 20.27
C ASN A 396 18.65 -17.12 19.30
N TRP A 397 18.59 -15.98 18.60
CA TRP A 397 19.65 -15.55 17.69
C TRP A 397 20.88 -15.05 18.45
N GLU A 398 20.69 -14.26 19.51
CA GLU A 398 21.78 -13.69 20.33
C GLU A 398 22.54 -14.75 21.13
N GLU A 399 21.90 -15.83 21.57
CA GLU A 399 22.55 -16.88 22.35
C GLU A 399 23.74 -17.48 21.60
N ARG A 400 23.58 -17.77 20.31
CA ARG A 400 24.60 -18.43 19.46
C ARG A 400 25.26 -17.48 18.48
N LEU A 401 24.65 -16.33 18.18
CA LEU A 401 25.02 -15.40 17.10
C LEU A 401 25.15 -16.09 15.72
N GLU A 402 24.52 -17.26 15.57
CA GLU A 402 24.38 -17.99 14.32
C GLU A 402 23.02 -17.70 13.71
N LEU A 403 22.95 -17.64 12.36
CA LEU A 403 21.70 -17.39 11.69
C LEU A 403 20.70 -18.53 12.00
N PRO A 404 19.46 -18.21 12.44
CA PRO A 404 18.42 -19.22 12.59
C PRO A 404 18.18 -19.96 11.27
N ARG A 405 17.80 -21.26 11.31
CA ARG A 405 17.46 -22.03 10.11
C ARG A 405 16.40 -21.34 9.23
N SER A 406 15.42 -20.71 9.87
CA SER A 406 14.46 -19.84 9.21
C SER A 406 14.25 -18.60 10.05
N LEU A 407 14.38 -17.44 9.43
CA LEU A 407 14.20 -16.14 10.09
C LEU A 407 12.78 -15.63 9.83
N TRP A 408 12.06 -15.28 10.89
CA TRP A 408 10.86 -14.50 10.75
C TRP A 408 11.22 -13.08 10.33
N MET A 409 10.75 -12.67 9.16
CA MET A 409 11.20 -11.44 8.50
C MET A 409 10.72 -10.15 9.18
N SER A 410 10.00 -10.26 10.30
CA SER A 410 9.52 -9.16 11.12
C SER A 410 10.64 -8.51 11.96
N LEU A 411 11.67 -8.00 11.32
CA LEU A 411 12.76 -7.22 11.91
C LEU A 411 12.42 -5.73 11.93
N PHE A 412 13.15 -4.92 12.70
CA PHE A 412 13.06 -3.46 12.58
C PHE A 412 13.60 -2.97 11.24
N ASN A 413 14.68 -3.60 10.76
CA ASN A 413 15.27 -3.28 9.47
C ASN A 413 15.49 -4.54 8.62
N PRO A 414 14.45 -5.07 7.97
CA PRO A 414 14.58 -6.25 7.12
C PRO A 414 15.52 -6.05 5.93
N MET A 415 15.69 -4.81 5.43
CA MET A 415 16.65 -4.49 4.37
C MET A 415 18.10 -4.73 4.79
N ALA A 416 18.45 -4.39 6.04
CA ALA A 416 19.79 -4.66 6.57
C ALA A 416 20.11 -6.16 6.58
N PHE A 417 19.12 -7.00 6.88
CA PHE A 417 19.27 -8.45 6.82
C PHE A 417 19.51 -8.95 5.37
N LEU A 418 18.75 -8.46 4.40
CA LEU A 418 18.94 -8.82 2.99
C LEU A 418 20.33 -8.41 2.48
N THR A 419 20.77 -7.20 2.87
CA THR A 419 22.14 -6.74 2.57
C THR A 419 23.19 -7.63 3.26
N ALA A 420 22.93 -8.09 4.47
CA ALA A 420 23.84 -9.02 5.16
C ALA A 420 23.95 -10.37 4.42
N VAL A 421 22.86 -10.89 3.86
CA VAL A 421 22.88 -12.09 3.00
C VAL A 421 23.80 -11.87 1.80
N GLN A 422 23.67 -10.75 1.09
CA GLN A 422 24.55 -10.40 -0.03
C GLN A 422 26.02 -10.32 0.41
N GLN A 423 26.29 -9.61 1.51
CA GLN A 423 27.65 -9.44 2.03
C GLN A 423 28.30 -10.76 2.44
N VAL A 424 27.57 -11.67 3.08
CA VAL A 424 28.08 -12.98 3.47
C VAL A 424 28.48 -13.81 2.26
N VAL A 425 27.61 -13.83 1.22
CA VAL A 425 27.89 -14.58 0.00
C VAL A 425 29.01 -13.92 -0.81
N ALA A 426 29.02 -12.60 -0.92
CA ALA A 426 30.09 -11.84 -1.58
C ALA A 426 31.45 -12.14 -0.94
N ARG A 427 31.55 -12.15 0.39
CA ARG A 427 32.78 -12.53 1.14
C ARG A 427 33.19 -13.98 0.92
N LYS A 428 32.23 -14.92 0.94
CA LYS A 428 32.50 -16.34 0.70
C LYS A 428 33.01 -16.62 -0.72
N ARG A 429 32.46 -15.91 -1.71
CA ARG A 429 32.79 -16.08 -3.13
C ARG A 429 33.84 -15.10 -3.65
N SER A 430 34.32 -14.16 -2.81
CA SER A 430 35.27 -13.09 -3.17
C SER A 430 34.76 -12.25 -4.35
N LEU A 431 33.46 -11.95 -4.40
CA LEU A 431 32.82 -11.13 -5.42
C LEU A 431 32.59 -9.70 -4.90
N PRO A 432 32.62 -8.67 -5.77
CA PRO A 432 32.24 -7.31 -5.39
C PRO A 432 30.74 -7.26 -5.09
N LEU A 433 30.37 -6.49 -4.05
CA LEU A 433 28.98 -6.37 -3.60
C LEU A 433 28.07 -5.75 -4.67
N ASP A 434 28.58 -4.81 -5.46
CA ASP A 434 27.84 -4.11 -6.50
C ASP A 434 27.34 -5.05 -7.62
N ASN A 435 28.00 -6.20 -7.80
CA ASN A 435 27.60 -7.22 -8.76
C ASN A 435 26.66 -8.28 -8.17
N MET A 436 26.16 -8.07 -6.96
CA MET A 436 25.28 -9.01 -6.28
C MET A 436 23.85 -8.50 -6.21
N THR A 437 22.89 -9.38 -6.49
CA THR A 437 21.46 -9.11 -6.32
C THR A 437 20.79 -10.19 -5.48
N ILE A 438 19.60 -9.90 -4.99
CA ILE A 438 18.76 -10.85 -4.26
C ILE A 438 17.82 -11.54 -5.24
N SER A 439 17.82 -12.87 -5.24
CA SER A 439 16.84 -13.71 -5.89
C SER A 439 16.04 -14.48 -4.83
N THR A 440 14.77 -14.75 -5.11
CA THR A 440 13.88 -15.45 -4.20
C THR A 440 13.35 -16.71 -4.85
N ASP A 441 13.43 -17.82 -4.14
CA ASP A 441 12.80 -19.08 -4.53
C ASP A 441 11.72 -19.44 -3.50
N VAL A 442 10.56 -19.87 -3.93
CA VAL A 442 9.52 -20.38 -3.04
C VAL A 442 9.79 -21.85 -2.77
N THR A 443 9.71 -22.25 -1.50
CA THR A 443 9.96 -23.64 -1.10
C THR A 443 8.66 -24.43 -0.92
N ILE A 444 8.77 -25.75 -0.86
CA ILE A 444 7.65 -26.65 -0.54
C ILE A 444 7.24 -26.62 0.93
N TYR A 445 8.07 -26.01 1.79
CA TYR A 445 7.88 -26.00 3.25
C TYR A 445 6.86 -24.94 3.62
N ARG A 446 5.78 -25.36 4.28
CA ARG A 446 4.73 -24.43 4.73
C ARG A 446 5.07 -23.73 6.04
N ARG A 447 5.80 -24.42 6.91
CA ARG A 447 6.15 -23.95 8.26
C ARG A 447 7.65 -23.99 8.49
N PRO A 448 8.19 -23.16 9.38
CA PRO A 448 9.60 -23.19 9.74
C PRO A 448 10.07 -24.54 10.28
N GLU A 449 9.19 -25.26 10.97
CA GLU A 449 9.49 -26.58 11.57
C GLU A 449 9.77 -27.64 10.51
N ASP A 450 9.18 -27.52 9.33
CA ASP A 450 9.36 -28.47 8.22
C ASP A 450 10.80 -28.48 7.71
N LEU A 451 11.54 -27.38 7.93
CA LEU A 451 12.97 -27.26 7.58
C LEU A 451 13.89 -28.15 8.44
N ASN A 452 13.41 -28.68 9.57
CA ASN A 452 14.19 -29.58 10.40
C ASN A 452 14.53 -30.91 9.69
N SER A 453 13.80 -31.24 8.63
CA SER A 453 14.07 -32.39 7.77
C SER A 453 15.22 -32.18 6.77
N LEU A 454 15.69 -30.95 6.57
CA LEU A 454 16.81 -30.65 5.68
C LEU A 454 18.13 -31.10 6.29
N ILE A 455 18.84 -31.93 5.53
CA ILE A 455 20.15 -32.51 5.93
C ILE A 455 21.28 -31.49 5.72
N ASN A 456 21.20 -30.67 4.65
CA ASN A 456 22.23 -29.69 4.30
C ASN A 456 21.67 -28.26 4.36
N GLU A 457 22.34 -27.38 5.09
CA GLU A 457 22.05 -25.95 5.09
C GLU A 457 22.59 -25.32 3.79
N PRO A 458 21.80 -24.48 3.12
CA PRO A 458 22.26 -23.79 1.93
C PRO A 458 23.33 -22.76 2.26
N SER A 459 24.39 -22.70 1.45
CA SER A 459 25.57 -21.87 1.72
C SER A 459 25.50 -20.45 1.17
N ASP A 460 24.52 -20.15 0.32
CA ASP A 460 24.43 -18.92 -0.50
C ASP A 460 23.14 -18.11 -0.27
N GLY A 461 22.45 -18.39 0.82
CA GLY A 461 21.22 -17.67 1.17
C GLY A 461 20.73 -17.99 2.57
N ALA A 462 19.49 -17.61 2.82
CA ALA A 462 18.78 -17.82 4.08
C ALA A 462 17.31 -18.14 3.83
N PHE A 463 16.71 -18.94 4.70
CA PHE A 463 15.26 -19.14 4.69
C PHE A 463 14.57 -18.04 5.49
N ILE A 464 13.48 -17.53 4.94
CA ILE A 464 12.62 -16.54 5.59
C ILE A 464 11.16 -17.03 5.60
N HIS A 465 10.42 -16.64 6.64
CA HIS A 465 9.00 -16.98 6.78
C HIS A 465 8.20 -15.81 7.37
N GLY A 466 6.88 -15.98 7.47
CA GLY A 466 6.00 -15.00 8.06
C GLY A 466 5.55 -13.91 7.08
N LEU A 467 5.52 -14.24 5.80
CA LEU A 467 4.99 -13.38 4.76
C LEU A 467 3.54 -13.75 4.45
N PHE A 468 2.74 -12.75 4.07
CA PHE A 468 1.36 -12.88 3.63
C PHE A 468 1.21 -12.32 2.23
N MET A 469 0.35 -12.91 1.41
CA MET A 469 0.07 -12.43 0.06
C MET A 469 -1.28 -11.70 0.02
N GLN A 470 -1.31 -10.50 -0.54
CA GLN A 470 -2.53 -9.73 -0.77
C GLN A 470 -2.87 -9.74 -2.25
N GLY A 471 -4.13 -9.95 -2.61
CA GLY A 471 -4.64 -9.90 -3.99
C GLY A 471 -4.48 -11.20 -4.79
N ALA A 472 -3.76 -12.18 -4.26
CA ALA A 472 -3.58 -13.52 -4.82
C ALA A 472 -3.27 -14.52 -3.71
N ARG A 473 -3.15 -15.80 -4.06
CA ARG A 473 -2.65 -16.86 -3.16
C ARG A 473 -1.62 -17.73 -3.86
N TRP A 474 -0.91 -18.48 -3.06
CA TRP A 474 0.02 -19.48 -3.55
C TRP A 474 -0.71 -20.82 -3.81
N MET A 475 -0.44 -21.46 -4.96
CA MET A 475 -1.00 -22.78 -5.28
C MET A 475 -0.44 -23.82 -4.31
N THR A 476 -1.29 -24.65 -3.73
CA THR A 476 -0.84 -25.71 -2.83
C THR A 476 -0.22 -26.87 -3.61
N VAL A 477 0.67 -27.66 -2.95
CA VAL A 477 1.32 -28.83 -3.57
C VAL A 477 0.29 -29.86 -4.04
N GLU A 478 -0.84 -29.97 -3.33
CA GLU A 478 -1.93 -30.89 -3.66
C GLU A 478 -2.65 -30.46 -4.94
N GLU A 479 -2.92 -29.15 -5.09
CA GLU A 479 -3.50 -28.57 -6.31
C GLU A 479 -2.53 -28.70 -7.50
N ALA A 480 -1.25 -28.45 -7.30
CA ALA A 480 -0.22 -28.61 -8.32
C ALA A 480 -0.10 -30.09 -8.78
N SER A 481 -0.22 -31.03 -7.87
CA SER A 481 -0.22 -32.47 -8.18
C SER A 481 -1.46 -32.90 -8.98
N ALA A 482 -2.62 -32.35 -8.63
CA ALA A 482 -3.89 -32.60 -9.33
C ALA A 482 -3.89 -32.02 -10.77
N ALA A 483 -3.16 -30.92 -10.99
CA ALA A 483 -3.03 -30.28 -12.30
C ALA A 483 -1.94 -30.90 -13.22
N ASN A 484 -1.37 -32.07 -12.86
CA ASN A 484 -0.26 -32.73 -13.59
C ASN A 484 0.99 -31.84 -13.79
N GLN A 485 1.16 -30.83 -12.99
CA GLN A 485 2.33 -29.95 -13.02
C GLN A 485 3.47 -30.56 -12.18
N THR A 486 3.99 -31.70 -12.62
CA THR A 486 5.08 -32.41 -11.98
C THR A 486 6.44 -31.81 -12.36
N ARG A 487 6.88 -30.78 -11.64
CA ARG A 487 8.30 -30.41 -11.56
C ARG A 487 8.74 -30.20 -10.12
N LEU A 488 8.63 -31.25 -9.34
CA LEU A 488 9.33 -31.37 -8.07
C LEU A 488 10.77 -31.85 -8.38
N THR A 489 11.65 -30.95 -8.72
CA THR A 489 13.08 -31.26 -8.84
C THR A 489 13.82 -30.53 -7.74
N SER A 490 14.45 -31.30 -6.86
CA SER A 490 15.34 -30.94 -5.76
C SER A 490 14.73 -29.99 -4.71
N GLY A 491 14.57 -30.41 -3.51
CA GLY A 491 14.01 -29.89 -2.25
C GLY A 491 14.02 -28.40 -1.92
N VAL A 492 14.37 -27.52 -2.84
CA VAL A 492 14.45 -26.08 -2.64
C VAL A 492 13.48 -25.31 -3.55
N LYS A 493 13.04 -25.84 -4.68
CA LYS A 493 12.08 -25.16 -5.56
C LYS A 493 10.73 -25.85 -5.52
N CYS A 494 9.70 -25.11 -5.19
CA CYS A 494 8.33 -25.51 -5.45
C CYS A 494 7.95 -25.02 -6.85
N ALA A 495 7.39 -25.88 -7.67
CA ALA A 495 6.70 -25.49 -8.90
C ALA A 495 5.34 -24.84 -8.54
N GLY A 496 5.33 -23.94 -7.58
CA GLY A 496 4.13 -23.26 -7.14
C GLY A 496 3.95 -21.98 -7.94
N VAL A 497 2.76 -21.78 -8.42
CA VAL A 497 2.32 -20.66 -9.25
C VAL A 497 1.40 -19.78 -8.42
N ILE A 498 1.46 -18.48 -8.61
CA ILE A 498 0.46 -17.57 -8.06
C ILE A 498 -0.87 -17.83 -8.75
N VAL A 499 -1.92 -18.01 -7.97
CA VAL A 499 -3.30 -18.20 -8.45
C VAL A 499 -4.25 -17.21 -7.79
N ASP A 500 -5.47 -17.09 -8.35
CA ASP A 500 -6.49 -16.23 -7.76
C ASP A 500 -6.82 -16.66 -6.32
N SER A 501 -6.99 -15.68 -5.44
CA SER A 501 -7.32 -15.91 -4.03
C SER A 501 -8.71 -16.50 -3.87
N HIS A 502 -8.97 -17.20 -2.78
CA HIS A 502 -10.34 -17.55 -2.40
C HIS A 502 -11.08 -16.30 -1.92
N ALA A 503 -12.40 -16.26 -2.12
CA ALA A 503 -13.21 -15.07 -1.78
C ALA A 503 -13.12 -14.66 -0.30
N LYS A 504 -12.82 -15.60 0.61
CA LYS A 504 -12.72 -15.36 2.06
C LYS A 504 -11.28 -15.12 2.54
N ASP A 505 -10.28 -15.45 1.74
CA ASP A 505 -8.86 -15.33 2.13
C ASP A 505 -8.32 -13.98 1.66
N LEU A 506 -8.33 -13.00 2.55
CA LEU A 506 -7.81 -11.66 2.25
C LEU A 506 -6.28 -11.63 2.25
N LEU A 507 -5.65 -12.35 3.18
CA LEU A 507 -4.20 -12.38 3.40
C LEU A 507 -3.72 -13.82 3.65
N PRO A 508 -3.75 -14.71 2.64
CA PRO A 508 -3.23 -16.06 2.80
C PRO A 508 -1.72 -16.05 3.11
N PRO A 509 -1.26 -16.91 4.05
CA PRO A 509 0.15 -17.01 4.37
C PRO A 509 0.94 -17.62 3.22
N MET A 510 2.17 -17.13 3.05
CA MET A 510 3.14 -17.67 2.11
C MET A 510 3.89 -18.87 2.70
N PRO A 511 4.34 -19.83 1.88
CA PRO A 511 5.33 -20.80 2.28
C PRO A 511 6.65 -20.14 2.72
N VAL A 512 7.55 -20.93 3.25
CA VAL A 512 8.92 -20.48 3.53
C VAL A 512 9.60 -20.11 2.21
N LEU A 513 10.18 -18.92 2.15
CA LEU A 513 10.96 -18.46 1.00
C LEU A 513 12.45 -18.71 1.25
N TYR A 514 13.16 -19.07 0.20
CA TYR A 514 14.61 -19.10 0.17
C TYR A 514 15.12 -17.84 -0.53
N VAL A 515 15.81 -16.99 0.22
CA VAL A 515 16.44 -15.77 -0.27
C VAL A 515 17.91 -16.05 -0.52
N LYS A 516 18.36 -15.95 -1.76
CA LYS A 516 19.75 -16.19 -2.15
C LYS A 516 20.37 -14.96 -2.79
N ALA A 517 21.66 -14.78 -2.60
CA ALA A 517 22.44 -13.76 -3.29
C ALA A 517 23.08 -14.35 -4.54
N VAL A 518 22.83 -13.73 -5.69
CA VAL A 518 23.33 -14.17 -7.00
C VAL A 518 24.10 -13.05 -7.69
N SER A 519 25.02 -13.41 -8.62
CA SER A 519 25.70 -12.41 -9.43
C SER A 519 24.78 -11.87 -10.50
N VAL A 520 24.82 -10.55 -10.68
CA VAL A 520 24.01 -9.82 -11.69
C VAL A 520 24.31 -10.33 -13.11
N GLU A 521 25.56 -10.67 -13.41
CA GLU A 521 25.98 -11.17 -14.73
C GLU A 521 25.37 -12.52 -15.10
N ALA A 522 24.92 -13.31 -14.11
CA ALA A 522 24.39 -14.64 -14.32
C ALA A 522 22.88 -14.69 -14.57
N GLU A 523 22.12 -13.67 -14.19
CA GLU A 523 20.65 -13.70 -14.22
C GLU A 523 19.99 -12.42 -14.81
N TRP A 524 20.76 -11.46 -15.34
CA TRP A 524 20.25 -10.13 -15.57
C TRP A 524 20.30 -9.69 -17.04
N GLU A 525 19.13 -9.57 -17.69
CA GLU A 525 18.92 -8.70 -18.83
C GLU A 525 17.88 -7.62 -18.47
N PRO A 526 18.26 -6.32 -18.43
CA PRO A 526 17.33 -5.26 -18.16
C PRO A 526 16.40 -5.07 -19.35
N THR A 527 15.09 -5.28 -19.16
CA THR A 527 14.09 -4.79 -20.09
C THR A 527 13.61 -3.41 -19.65
N SER A 528 13.32 -2.52 -20.61
CA SER A 528 12.96 -1.11 -20.41
C SER A 528 11.71 -0.85 -19.53
N ILE A 529 10.99 -1.88 -19.13
CA ILE A 529 9.77 -1.81 -18.30
C ILE A 529 9.90 -2.77 -17.10
N GLY A 530 11.08 -2.79 -16.43
CA GLY A 530 11.31 -3.57 -15.23
C GLY A 530 11.08 -5.08 -15.41
N TYR A 531 12.13 -5.82 -15.55
CA TYR A 531 12.31 -7.28 -15.31
C TYR A 531 11.08 -8.18 -15.45
N LEU A 532 10.57 -8.36 -16.63
CA LEU A 532 9.57 -9.39 -16.91
C LEU A 532 10.22 -10.51 -17.69
N ARG A 533 10.76 -11.52 -17.00
CA ARG A 533 10.94 -12.82 -17.63
C ARG A 533 9.54 -13.36 -17.96
N PRO A 534 9.34 -13.97 -19.13
CA PRO A 534 8.09 -14.68 -19.40
C PRO A 534 7.86 -15.68 -18.26
N ASN A 535 6.63 -15.73 -17.74
CA ASN A 535 6.20 -16.59 -16.64
C ASN A 535 6.74 -16.22 -15.24
N MET A 536 7.15 -14.96 -15.03
CA MET A 536 7.55 -14.46 -13.71
C MET A 536 6.83 -13.15 -13.36
N TYR A 537 6.45 -13.02 -12.10
CA TYR A 537 5.90 -11.79 -11.52
C TYR A 537 6.85 -11.24 -10.46
N ASN A 538 7.31 -10.03 -10.66
CA ASN A 538 8.08 -9.29 -9.67
C ASN A 538 7.13 -8.68 -8.65
N CYS A 539 6.98 -9.35 -7.51
CA CYS A 539 6.05 -9.01 -6.45
C CYS A 539 6.71 -8.09 -5.43
N PRO A 540 6.21 -6.86 -5.21
CA PRO A 540 6.73 -6.00 -4.18
C PRO A 540 6.36 -6.53 -2.80
N CYS A 541 7.30 -6.45 -1.85
CA CYS A 541 7.08 -6.77 -0.46
C CYS A 541 7.08 -5.49 0.37
N TYR A 542 6.03 -5.30 1.18
CA TYR A 542 5.86 -4.16 2.07
C TYR A 542 5.83 -4.63 3.52
N TYR A 543 6.12 -3.72 4.43
CA TYR A 543 6.07 -4.01 5.86
C TYR A 543 4.63 -4.22 6.34
N THR A 544 3.71 -3.36 5.90
CA THR A 544 2.29 -3.39 6.26
C THR A 544 1.40 -3.20 5.03
N SER A 545 0.10 -3.39 5.19
CA SER A 545 -0.93 -3.12 4.17
C SER A 545 -0.98 -1.64 3.72
N PHE A 546 -0.37 -0.71 4.46
CA PHE A 546 -0.23 0.69 4.06
C PHE A 546 0.67 0.91 2.85
N ARG A 547 1.47 -0.10 2.46
CA ARG A 547 2.36 -0.02 1.29
C ARG A 547 3.20 1.28 1.29
N GLY A 548 3.38 1.92 0.14
CA GLY A 548 4.08 3.21 0.03
C GLY A 548 5.49 3.19 0.62
N PRO A 549 5.81 4.03 1.62
CA PRO A 549 7.16 4.14 2.19
C PRO A 549 7.62 2.89 2.95
N THR A 550 6.75 1.89 3.15
CA THR A 550 7.08 0.65 3.86
C THR A 550 7.60 -0.46 2.93
N TYR A 551 7.98 -0.13 1.70
CA TYR A 551 8.61 -1.07 0.77
C TYR A 551 9.89 -1.67 1.35
N VAL A 552 10.07 -2.99 1.19
CA VAL A 552 11.22 -3.74 1.73
C VAL A 552 12.05 -4.33 0.61
N PHE A 553 11.51 -5.22 -0.20
CA PHE A 553 12.25 -5.88 -1.27
C PHE A 553 11.32 -6.39 -2.38
N LEU A 554 11.93 -6.91 -3.44
CA LEU A 554 11.26 -7.50 -4.58
C LEU A 554 11.41 -9.02 -4.51
N ALA A 555 10.28 -9.73 -4.47
CA ALA A 555 10.25 -11.18 -4.60
C ALA A 555 9.86 -11.56 -6.04
N THR A 556 10.63 -12.46 -6.65
CA THR A 556 10.32 -12.99 -7.98
C THR A 556 9.53 -14.28 -7.82
N LEU A 557 8.30 -14.30 -8.32
CA LEU A 557 7.36 -15.42 -8.18
C LEU A 557 7.01 -15.99 -9.55
N ASP A 558 6.90 -17.31 -9.66
CA ASP A 558 6.48 -17.97 -10.89
C ASP A 558 4.98 -17.77 -11.12
N THR A 559 4.58 -17.64 -12.40
CA THR A 559 3.18 -17.45 -12.79
C THR A 559 2.90 -18.05 -14.18
N GLU A 560 1.71 -18.60 -14.38
CA GLU A 560 1.21 -19.02 -15.69
C GLU A 560 0.48 -17.88 -16.41
N GLU A 561 -0.01 -16.91 -15.65
CA GLU A 561 -0.75 -15.76 -16.15
C GLU A 561 0.18 -14.59 -16.46
N PRO A 562 -0.22 -13.68 -17.35
CA PRO A 562 0.56 -12.49 -17.62
C PRO A 562 0.78 -11.65 -16.37
N ALA A 563 2.01 -11.13 -16.20
CA ALA A 563 2.35 -10.28 -15.06
C ALA A 563 1.42 -9.06 -14.91
N THR A 564 0.86 -8.54 -16.00
CA THR A 564 -0.11 -7.44 -16.02
C THR A 564 -1.39 -7.75 -15.23
N LYS A 565 -1.83 -9.01 -15.19
CA LYS A 565 -2.96 -9.45 -14.37
C LYS A 565 -2.68 -9.18 -12.89
N TRP A 566 -1.52 -9.58 -12.39
CA TRP A 566 -1.13 -9.44 -10.99
C TRP A 566 -0.81 -8.00 -10.60
N ILE A 567 -0.26 -7.22 -11.54
CA ILE A 567 -0.06 -5.78 -11.36
C ILE A 567 -1.40 -5.09 -11.15
N ASN A 568 -2.38 -5.37 -12.02
CA ASN A 568 -3.71 -4.76 -11.93
C ASN A 568 -4.47 -5.26 -10.70
N ALA A 569 -4.29 -6.52 -10.28
CA ALA A 569 -4.85 -7.07 -9.05
C ALA A 569 -4.21 -6.46 -7.78
N GLY A 570 -3.12 -5.69 -7.92
CA GLY A 570 -2.41 -5.10 -6.80
C GLY A 570 -1.76 -6.14 -5.89
N VAL A 571 -1.25 -7.24 -6.47
CA VAL A 571 -0.63 -8.31 -5.71
C VAL A 571 0.66 -7.85 -5.06
N ALA A 572 0.76 -8.02 -3.75
CA ALA A 572 1.92 -7.66 -2.94
C ALA A 572 2.11 -8.64 -1.80
N LEU A 573 3.35 -8.75 -1.31
CA LEU A 573 3.68 -9.45 -0.09
C LEU A 573 3.70 -8.47 1.09
N LEU A 574 3.28 -8.94 2.25
CA LEU A 574 3.26 -8.18 3.51
C LEU A 574 4.02 -8.96 4.59
N LEU A 575 4.86 -8.25 5.36
CA LEU A 575 5.58 -8.83 6.51
C LEU A 575 4.69 -8.93 7.75
N SER A 576 3.65 -8.11 7.84
CA SER A 576 2.71 -8.11 8.96
C SER A 576 1.29 -8.18 8.42
N SER A 577 0.48 -9.07 8.97
CA SER A 577 -0.96 -9.07 8.75
C SER A 577 -1.60 -8.08 9.72
N ASP A 578 -2.55 -7.28 9.23
CA ASP A 578 -3.35 -6.39 10.07
C ASP A 578 -4.50 -7.16 10.74
N ASP A 579 -4.75 -8.39 10.30
CA ASP A 579 -5.84 -9.21 10.75
C ASP A 579 -5.60 -9.79 12.16
N HIS A 580 -6.68 -9.86 12.89
CA HIS A 580 -6.78 -10.44 14.21
C HIS A 580 -6.85 -11.99 14.11
N LEU A 581 -5.78 -12.61 13.56
CA LEU A 581 -5.63 -14.07 13.55
C LEU A 581 -4.70 -14.52 14.67
#